data_77c44bf9bb83f41decabcc14467346da
#
_entry.id   77c44bf9bb83f41decabcc14467346da
#
_cell.length_a   1.000
_cell.length_b   1.000
_cell.length_c   1.000
_cell.angle_alpha   90.00
_cell.angle_beta   90.00
_cell.angle_gamma   90.00
#
_symmetry.space_group_name_H-M   'P 1'
#
loop_
_entity.id
_entity.type
_entity.pdbx_description
1 polymer ?
#
loop_
_entity_poly.entity_id
_entity_poly.type
_entity_poly.pdbx_seq_one_letter_code
_entity_poly.pdbx_strand_id
1 'polypeptide(L)'
;MRREVMALVAVLAGAVEAFPRAARAQATGVPSFNAPYRAFQRSELGAVFSFPEGGGTAFEGVYRYAHGKFDIGLRGGFFSPGNGANTVVLAGVEARQRVITHTMDFPLDGALMVGAGANLVSGGSALIIPAGLSLGRRIDPQGSTVSIVPYVQPTFAFIVGDFPSDLVFGFGVGADFRLSRVLDARISGGLGDRPLTGVSIGGVWVH
;
A
#
# COMPACT_ATOMS: atom_id res chain seq x y z
N MET A 1 -15.83 -15.68 16.72
CA MET A 1 -15.63 -14.29 16.27
C MET A 1 -14.62 -13.49 17.11
N ARG A 2 -14.78 -13.29 18.44
CA ARG A 2 -13.76 -12.56 19.24
C ARG A 2 -12.37 -13.20 19.23
N ARG A 3 -12.28 -14.53 19.27
CA ARG A 3 -10.98 -15.25 19.27
C ARG A 3 -10.24 -15.15 17.93
N GLU A 4 -10.94 -15.19 16.82
CA GLU A 4 -10.34 -15.12 15.48
C GLU A 4 -9.82 -13.70 15.14
N VAL A 5 -10.57 -12.66 15.57
CA VAL A 5 -10.13 -11.27 15.44
C VAL A 5 -8.92 -10.99 16.32
N MET A 6 -8.91 -11.50 17.55
CA MET A 6 -7.75 -11.39 18.45
C MET A 6 -6.54 -12.17 17.92
N ALA A 7 -6.73 -13.34 17.30
CA ALA A 7 -5.65 -14.10 16.69
C ALA A 7 -5.07 -13.37 15.48
N LEU A 8 -5.89 -12.75 14.63
CA LEU A 8 -5.44 -11.96 13.49
C LEU A 8 -4.68 -10.70 13.95
N VAL A 9 -5.17 -10.01 14.97
CA VAL A 9 -4.50 -8.85 15.57
C VAL A 9 -3.19 -9.27 16.25
N ALA A 10 -3.16 -10.42 16.93
CA ALA A 10 -1.94 -10.94 17.55
C ALA A 10 -0.91 -11.39 16.51
N VAL A 11 -1.33 -11.97 15.39
CA VAL A 11 -0.44 -12.32 14.27
C VAL A 11 0.12 -11.05 13.61
N LEU A 12 -0.71 -10.02 13.44
CA LEU A 12 -0.28 -8.71 12.92
C LEU A 12 0.68 -8.01 13.89
N ALA A 13 0.41 -8.06 15.19
CA ALA A 13 1.28 -7.47 16.22
C ALA A 13 2.59 -8.27 16.42
N GLY A 14 2.52 -9.61 16.38
CA GLY A 14 3.71 -10.47 16.50
C GLY A 14 4.63 -10.42 15.28
N ALA A 15 4.11 -10.12 14.09
CA ALA A 15 4.91 -9.93 12.89
C ALA A 15 5.78 -8.66 12.99
N VAL A 16 5.37 -7.65 13.76
CA VAL A 16 6.11 -6.40 13.93
C VAL A 16 7.41 -6.59 14.74
N GLU A 17 7.46 -7.56 15.64
CA GLU A 17 8.63 -7.77 16.52
C GLU A 17 9.67 -8.77 15.97
N ALA A 18 9.33 -9.58 14.96
CA ALA A 18 10.11 -10.73 14.55
C ALA A 18 11.11 -10.50 13.39
N PHE A 19 11.13 -9.32 12.76
CA PHE A 19 11.97 -9.11 11.57
C PHE A 19 12.98 -7.98 11.72
N PRO A 20 14.31 -8.27 11.63
CA PRO A 20 15.31 -7.23 11.56
C PRO A 20 15.39 -6.62 10.17
N ARG A 21 15.22 -5.31 10.13
CA ARG A 21 15.69 -4.33 9.14
C ARG A 21 15.74 -4.75 7.66
N ALA A 22 14.64 -5.04 7.01
CA ALA A 22 14.52 -4.91 5.55
C ALA A 22 13.07 -5.09 5.09
N ALA A 23 12.44 -4.06 4.54
CA ALA A 23 11.24 -4.22 3.71
C ALA A 23 10.79 -2.94 2.99
N ARG A 24 10.32 -3.03 1.74
CA ARG A 24 9.90 -1.90 0.89
C ARG A 24 8.66 -2.22 0.11
N ALA A 25 7.87 -1.20 -0.35
CA ALA A 25 7.06 -1.42 -1.51
C ALA A 25 5.83 -0.65 -1.92
N GLN A 26 5.95 0.37 -2.67
CA GLN A 26 4.89 0.84 -3.60
C GLN A 26 5.50 1.36 -4.89
N ALA A 27 4.69 1.51 -5.95
CA ALA A 27 5.18 1.93 -7.26
C ALA A 27 5.97 3.25 -7.22
N THR A 28 5.59 4.17 -6.37
CA THR A 28 6.26 5.47 -6.21
C THR A 28 7.29 5.52 -5.09
N GLY A 29 7.50 4.43 -4.37
CA GLY A 29 8.48 4.38 -3.29
C GLY A 29 8.04 5.05 -1.98
N VAL A 30 6.76 5.33 -1.75
CA VAL A 30 6.24 5.84 -0.48
C VAL A 30 5.46 4.75 0.27
N PRO A 31 5.35 4.80 1.62
CA PRO A 31 4.79 3.72 2.43
C PRO A 31 3.25 3.66 2.39
N SER A 32 2.67 3.65 1.21
CA SER A 32 1.23 3.64 0.98
C SER A 32 0.80 2.36 0.29
N PHE A 33 0.10 1.49 1.00
CA PHE A 33 -0.31 0.15 0.56
C PHE A 33 -1.83 0.05 0.39
N ASN A 34 -2.32 -1.03 -0.20
CA ASN A 34 -3.73 -1.19 -0.52
C ASN A 34 -4.25 -2.58 -0.15
N ALA A 35 -5.42 -2.63 0.49
CA ALA A 35 -6.11 -3.87 0.79
C ALA A 35 -6.49 -4.66 -0.48
N PRO A 36 -6.45 -6.01 -0.45
CA PRO A 36 -6.71 -6.83 -1.64
C PRO A 36 -8.16 -6.87 -2.08
N TYR A 37 -9.09 -6.56 -1.18
CA TYR A 37 -10.50 -6.89 -1.38
C TYR A 37 -11.28 -5.88 -2.22
N ARG A 38 -11.12 -4.58 -1.95
CA ARG A 38 -12.07 -3.59 -2.47
C ARG A 38 -11.81 -3.16 -3.91
N ALA A 39 -10.57 -3.09 -4.29
CA ALA A 39 -10.14 -2.58 -5.57
C ALA A 39 -10.69 -3.33 -6.79
N PHE A 40 -11.17 -4.55 -6.62
CA PHE A 40 -11.73 -5.34 -7.72
C PHE A 40 -13.23 -5.15 -7.93
N GLN A 41 -13.90 -4.42 -7.07
CA GLN A 41 -15.36 -4.29 -7.10
C GLN A 41 -15.82 -2.97 -7.69
N ARG A 42 -15.07 -1.90 -7.49
CA ARG A 42 -15.43 -0.54 -7.87
C ARG A 42 -14.17 0.29 -8.09
N SER A 43 -14.26 1.23 -9.00
CA SER A 43 -13.19 2.20 -9.24
C SER A 43 -13.07 3.18 -8.08
N GLU A 44 -11.89 3.76 -7.90
CA GLU A 44 -11.56 4.63 -6.78
C GLU A 44 -10.80 5.86 -7.25
N LEU A 45 -11.10 7.00 -6.64
CA LEU A 45 -10.36 8.25 -6.77
C LEU A 45 -10.06 8.80 -5.38
N GLY A 46 -8.84 9.19 -5.09
CA GLY A 46 -8.51 9.70 -3.77
C GLY A 46 -7.17 10.35 -3.66
N ALA A 47 -6.76 10.56 -2.40
CA ALA A 47 -5.49 11.14 -2.06
C ALA A 47 -4.88 10.45 -0.84
N VAL A 48 -3.56 10.48 -0.77
CA VAL A 48 -2.77 9.88 0.30
C VAL A 48 -1.68 10.85 0.75
N PHE A 49 -1.54 10.99 2.06
CA PHE A 49 -0.39 11.61 2.71
C PHE A 49 0.49 10.51 3.30
N SER A 50 1.78 10.61 3.06
CA SER A 50 2.77 9.65 3.55
C SER A 50 3.88 10.37 4.29
N PHE A 51 4.37 9.73 5.36
CA PHE A 51 5.46 10.19 6.21
C PHE A 51 6.55 9.12 6.21
N PRO A 52 7.46 9.14 5.22
CA PRO A 52 8.53 8.16 5.11
C PRO A 52 9.49 8.23 6.30
N GLU A 53 10.04 7.10 6.67
CA GLU A 53 11.14 7.04 7.62
C GLU A 53 12.37 7.74 7.03
N GLY A 54 12.97 8.64 7.80
CA GLY A 54 14.05 9.50 7.30
C GLY A 54 13.60 10.94 7.13
N GLY A 55 12.31 11.22 7.33
CA GLY A 55 11.73 12.55 7.33
C GLY A 55 11.14 12.96 5.98
N GLY A 56 10.46 14.09 6.02
CA GLY A 56 9.73 14.60 4.87
C GLY A 56 8.26 14.17 4.83
N THR A 57 7.57 14.65 3.80
CA THR A 57 6.13 14.36 3.60
C THR A 57 5.88 14.16 2.11
N ALA A 58 5.11 13.14 1.76
CA ALA A 58 4.61 12.95 0.42
C ALA A 58 3.10 13.15 0.36
N PHE A 59 2.64 13.72 -0.76
CA PHE A 59 1.23 13.82 -1.12
C PHE A 59 1.04 13.21 -2.50
N GLU A 60 0.10 12.29 -2.64
CA GLU A 60 -0.24 11.66 -3.91
C GLU A 60 -1.74 11.65 -4.16
N GLY A 61 -2.14 12.02 -5.38
CA GLY A 61 -3.42 11.66 -5.94
C GLY A 61 -3.38 10.20 -6.42
N VAL A 62 -4.45 9.46 -6.20
CA VAL A 62 -4.56 8.06 -6.61
C VAL A 62 -5.87 7.84 -7.37
N TYR A 63 -5.78 7.16 -8.50
CA TYR A 63 -6.93 6.69 -9.26
C TYR A 63 -6.79 5.21 -9.53
N ARG A 64 -7.88 4.46 -9.41
CA ARG A 64 -7.90 3.02 -9.69
C ARG A 64 -9.14 2.64 -10.46
N TYR A 65 -8.93 2.01 -11.60
CA TYR A 65 -9.97 1.43 -12.43
C TYR A 65 -10.06 -0.07 -12.15
N ALA A 66 -11.23 -0.51 -11.72
CA ALA A 66 -11.49 -1.92 -11.37
C ALA A 66 -12.34 -2.60 -12.45
N HIS A 67 -11.93 -3.80 -12.86
CA HIS A 67 -12.67 -4.63 -13.81
C HIS A 67 -12.57 -6.13 -13.45
N GLY A 68 -13.63 -6.69 -12.92
CA GLY A 68 -13.70 -8.12 -12.56
C GLY A 68 -12.72 -8.51 -11.44
N LYS A 69 -11.70 -9.29 -11.76
CA LYS A 69 -10.63 -9.70 -10.82
C LYS A 69 -9.33 -8.91 -10.99
N PHE A 70 -9.35 -7.89 -11.83
CA PHE A 70 -8.20 -7.11 -12.21
C PHE A 70 -8.45 -5.63 -11.95
N ASP A 71 -7.43 -4.89 -11.56
CA ASP A 71 -7.45 -3.44 -11.52
C ASP A 71 -6.14 -2.81 -11.97
N ILE A 72 -6.24 -1.58 -12.46
CA ILE A 72 -5.10 -0.73 -12.80
C ILE A 72 -5.21 0.54 -11.97
N GLY A 73 -4.13 0.89 -11.30
CA GLY A 73 -3.99 2.11 -10.51
C GLY A 73 -3.00 3.07 -11.12
N LEU A 74 -3.31 4.34 -11.06
CA LEU A 74 -2.43 5.46 -11.38
C LEU A 74 -2.18 6.25 -10.11
N ARG A 75 -0.95 6.74 -9.93
CA ARG A 75 -0.54 7.56 -8.80
C ARG A 75 0.33 8.70 -9.30
N GLY A 76 0.19 9.85 -8.69
CA GLY A 76 1.05 10.99 -8.99
C GLY A 76 1.03 12.01 -7.87
N GLY A 77 2.17 12.65 -7.62
CA GLY A 77 2.27 13.59 -6.51
C GLY A 77 3.67 14.13 -6.31
N PHE A 78 3.94 14.52 -5.06
CA PHE A 78 5.19 15.15 -4.68
C PHE A 78 5.65 14.60 -3.33
N PHE A 79 6.96 14.45 -3.21
CA PHE A 79 7.63 14.18 -1.94
C PHE A 79 8.56 15.35 -1.61
N SER A 80 8.38 15.94 -0.43
CA SER A 80 9.27 16.95 0.13
C SER A 80 10.13 16.31 1.22
N PRO A 81 11.43 16.10 0.99
CA PRO A 81 12.31 15.46 1.97
C PRO A 81 12.54 16.28 3.23
N GLY A 82 12.21 17.58 3.22
CA GLY A 82 12.58 18.53 4.28
C GLY A 82 14.05 18.99 4.17
N ASN A 83 14.51 19.74 5.18
CA ASN A 83 15.91 20.21 5.30
C ASN A 83 16.47 20.96 4.06
N GLY A 84 15.60 21.62 3.27
CA GLY A 84 16.00 22.37 2.09
C GLY A 84 16.34 21.53 0.86
N ALA A 85 16.14 20.21 0.90
CA ALA A 85 16.33 19.35 -0.25
C ALA A 85 15.23 19.58 -1.31
N ASN A 86 15.56 19.29 -2.57
CA ASN A 86 14.64 19.47 -3.70
C ASN A 86 13.42 18.56 -3.58
N THR A 87 12.26 19.11 -3.92
CA THR A 87 11.02 18.33 -4.05
C THR A 87 11.16 17.30 -5.17
N VAL A 88 10.72 16.07 -4.89
CA VAL A 88 10.69 14.96 -5.84
C VAL A 88 9.28 14.86 -6.41
N VAL A 89 9.17 14.80 -7.72
CA VAL A 89 7.90 14.47 -8.41
C VAL A 89 7.76 12.96 -8.47
N LEU A 90 6.58 12.49 -8.08
CA LEU A 90 6.23 11.08 -8.04
C LEU A 90 5.21 10.75 -9.14
N ALA A 91 5.45 9.70 -9.90
CA ALA A 91 4.49 9.17 -10.86
C ALA A 91 4.56 7.64 -10.85
N GLY A 92 3.42 6.96 -10.93
CA GLY A 92 3.42 5.51 -10.91
C GLY A 92 2.15 4.90 -11.47
N VAL A 93 2.31 3.68 -11.96
CA VAL A 93 1.23 2.80 -12.40
C VAL A 93 1.38 1.45 -11.71
N GLU A 94 0.28 0.86 -11.33
CA GLU A 94 0.27 -0.50 -10.78
C GLU A 94 -0.90 -1.30 -11.34
N ALA A 95 -0.70 -2.60 -11.48
CA ALA A 95 -1.75 -3.55 -11.84
C ALA A 95 -1.88 -4.56 -10.70
N ARG A 96 -3.12 -4.94 -10.39
CA ARG A 96 -3.39 -5.98 -9.41
C ARG A 96 -4.34 -7.02 -9.98
N GLN A 97 -4.11 -8.26 -9.61
CA GLN A 97 -4.99 -9.37 -9.94
C GLN A 97 -5.33 -10.16 -8.70
N ARG A 98 -6.62 -10.37 -8.43
CA ARG A 98 -7.04 -11.27 -7.36
C ARG A 98 -6.74 -12.71 -7.75
N VAL A 99 -5.86 -13.34 -6.97
CA VAL A 99 -5.39 -14.72 -7.19
C VAL A 99 -5.90 -15.67 -6.12
N ILE A 100 -6.27 -15.16 -4.94
CA ILE A 100 -6.80 -15.94 -3.83
C ILE A 100 -8.16 -15.36 -3.44
N THR A 101 -9.15 -16.24 -3.32
CA THR A 101 -10.45 -15.94 -2.71
C THR A 101 -10.54 -16.76 -1.43
N HIS A 102 -10.93 -16.14 -0.34
CA HIS A 102 -11.02 -16.81 0.96
C HIS A 102 -11.95 -18.04 0.91
N THR A 103 -11.60 -19.04 1.68
CA THR A 103 -12.36 -20.27 1.92
C THR A 103 -12.50 -20.51 3.42
N MET A 104 -13.14 -21.62 3.81
CA MET A 104 -13.18 -22.01 5.24
C MET A 104 -11.79 -22.40 5.75
N ASP A 105 -10.96 -23.01 4.91
CA ASP A 105 -9.62 -23.49 5.26
C ASP A 105 -8.56 -22.40 5.16
N PHE A 106 -8.76 -21.41 4.27
CA PHE A 106 -7.87 -20.27 4.11
C PHE A 106 -8.68 -18.97 4.16
N PRO A 107 -8.68 -18.25 5.31
CA PRO A 107 -9.61 -17.17 5.57
C PRO A 107 -9.19 -15.81 4.97
N LEU A 108 -8.25 -15.73 4.05
CA LEU A 108 -7.79 -14.47 3.46
C LEU A 108 -8.06 -14.42 1.96
N ASP A 109 -8.43 -13.23 1.48
CA ASP A 109 -8.35 -12.87 0.07
C ASP A 109 -6.93 -12.41 -0.27
N GLY A 110 -6.48 -12.68 -1.49
CA GLY A 110 -5.16 -12.30 -1.95
C GLY A 110 -5.13 -11.71 -3.34
N ALA A 111 -4.31 -10.69 -3.53
CA ALA A 111 -4.09 -10.04 -4.80
C ALA A 111 -2.60 -9.92 -5.10
N LEU A 112 -2.18 -10.44 -6.24
CA LEU A 112 -0.86 -10.20 -6.80
C LEU A 112 -0.82 -8.76 -7.32
N MET A 113 0.26 -8.03 -7.03
CA MET A 113 0.49 -6.66 -7.45
C MET A 113 1.83 -6.57 -8.18
N VAL A 114 1.83 -5.84 -9.29
CA VAL A 114 3.04 -5.40 -9.99
C VAL A 114 2.89 -3.93 -10.37
N GLY A 115 3.99 -3.18 -10.42
CA GLY A 115 3.94 -1.76 -10.74
C GLY A 115 5.23 -1.24 -11.35
N ALA A 116 5.17 0.02 -11.76
CA ALA A 116 6.32 0.82 -12.14
C ALA A 116 6.09 2.26 -11.72
N GLY A 117 7.09 2.90 -11.17
CA GLY A 117 7.03 4.31 -10.77
C GLY A 117 8.35 5.03 -10.96
N ALA A 118 8.24 6.31 -11.22
CA ALA A 118 9.37 7.21 -11.42
C ALA A 118 9.38 8.27 -10.30
N ASN A 119 10.55 8.50 -9.76
CA ASN A 119 10.88 9.59 -8.86
C ASN A 119 11.81 10.55 -9.60
N LEU A 120 11.36 11.77 -9.82
CA LEU A 120 12.07 12.77 -10.61
C LEU A 120 12.45 13.94 -9.70
N VAL A 121 13.73 14.25 -9.65
CA VAL A 121 14.29 15.38 -8.88
C VAL A 121 15.27 16.16 -9.76
N SER A 122 15.50 17.43 -9.43
CA SER A 122 16.52 18.21 -10.13
C SER A 122 17.91 17.53 -10.00
N GLY A 123 18.44 17.06 -11.11
CA GLY A 123 19.75 16.40 -11.18
C GLY A 123 19.73 14.88 -11.03
N GLY A 124 18.56 14.22 -11.02
CA GLY A 124 18.50 12.76 -10.99
C GLY A 124 17.11 12.17 -11.11
N SER A 125 17.08 10.88 -11.39
CA SER A 125 15.84 10.10 -11.50
C SER A 125 16.02 8.69 -10.96
N ALA A 126 14.94 8.09 -10.48
CA ALA A 126 14.88 6.67 -10.12
C ALA A 126 13.60 6.05 -10.67
N LEU A 127 13.71 4.85 -11.21
CA LEU A 127 12.61 3.97 -11.58
C LEU A 127 12.50 2.87 -10.53
N ILE A 128 11.28 2.63 -10.04
CA ILE A 128 10.97 1.62 -9.03
C ILE A 128 9.99 0.63 -9.65
N ILE A 129 10.32 -0.65 -9.61
CA ILE A 129 9.51 -1.73 -10.19
C ILE A 129 9.14 -2.69 -9.05
N PRO A 130 8.01 -2.48 -8.35
CA PRO A 130 7.56 -3.37 -7.28
C PRO A 130 6.75 -4.55 -7.81
N ALA A 131 6.86 -5.67 -7.09
CA ALA A 131 5.99 -6.83 -7.21
C ALA A 131 5.69 -7.37 -5.80
N GLY A 132 4.44 -7.68 -5.50
CA GLY A 132 4.03 -8.10 -4.17
C GLY A 132 2.73 -8.87 -4.14
N LEU A 133 2.40 -9.39 -2.95
CA LEU A 133 1.16 -10.10 -2.67
C LEU A 133 0.44 -9.45 -1.50
N SER A 134 -0.70 -8.81 -1.76
CA SER A 134 -1.54 -8.25 -0.72
C SER A 134 -2.48 -9.34 -0.20
N LEU A 135 -2.49 -9.57 1.12
CA LEU A 135 -3.35 -10.54 1.80
C LEU A 135 -4.19 -9.82 2.87
N GLY A 136 -5.50 -10.02 2.85
CA GLY A 136 -6.39 -9.40 3.82
C GLY A 136 -7.80 -9.94 3.74
N ARG A 137 -8.62 -9.57 4.71
CA ARG A 137 -10.03 -9.98 4.72
C ARG A 137 -10.92 -8.87 5.26
N ARG A 138 -12.07 -8.71 4.62
CA ARG A 138 -13.11 -7.82 5.12
C ARG A 138 -13.73 -8.39 6.40
N ILE A 139 -13.85 -7.53 7.40
CA ILE A 139 -14.53 -7.79 8.68
C ILE A 139 -15.68 -6.80 8.77
N ASP A 140 -16.88 -7.33 8.94
CA ASP A 140 -18.10 -6.55 9.18
C ASP A 140 -18.52 -6.74 10.66
N PRO A 141 -18.16 -5.82 11.59
CA PRO A 141 -18.50 -5.96 12.99
C PRO A 141 -20.03 -5.87 13.19
N GLN A 142 -20.58 -6.72 14.05
CA GLN A 142 -22.02 -6.70 14.36
C GLN A 142 -22.41 -5.36 14.99
N GLY A 143 -23.49 -4.76 14.51
CA GLY A 143 -23.99 -3.48 14.99
C GLY A 143 -23.20 -2.25 14.53
N SER A 144 -22.23 -2.41 13.64
CA SER A 144 -21.45 -1.31 13.04
C SER A 144 -21.81 -1.12 11.58
N THR A 145 -21.85 0.13 11.14
CA THR A 145 -21.94 0.51 9.72
C THR A 145 -20.57 0.56 9.06
N VAL A 146 -19.49 0.49 9.84
CA VAL A 146 -18.10 0.54 9.36
C VAL A 146 -17.59 -0.89 9.16
N SER A 147 -17.15 -1.20 7.94
CA SER A 147 -16.38 -2.41 7.64
C SER A 147 -14.90 -2.10 7.69
N ILE A 148 -14.09 -3.07 8.12
CA ILE A 148 -12.63 -2.94 8.19
C ILE A 148 -12.01 -4.02 7.31
N VAL A 149 -10.98 -3.68 6.56
CA VAL A 149 -10.18 -4.63 5.77
C VAL A 149 -8.72 -4.52 6.21
N PRO A 150 -8.33 -5.19 7.30
CA PRO A 150 -6.92 -5.33 7.65
C PRO A 150 -6.19 -6.15 6.58
N TYR A 151 -4.93 -5.79 6.31
CA TYR A 151 -4.12 -6.48 5.31
C TYR A 151 -2.64 -6.41 5.61
N VAL A 152 -1.91 -7.33 4.99
CA VAL A 152 -0.46 -7.35 4.93
C VAL A 152 -0.04 -7.47 3.46
N GLN A 153 1.12 -6.92 3.11
CA GLN A 153 1.60 -6.90 1.74
C GLN A 153 3.13 -7.05 1.69
N PRO A 154 3.66 -8.30 1.71
CA PRO A 154 5.05 -8.51 1.32
C PRO A 154 5.26 -8.09 -0.13
N THR A 155 6.36 -7.38 -0.39
CA THR A 155 6.66 -6.82 -1.71
C THR A 155 8.16 -6.79 -1.93
N PHE A 156 8.61 -7.12 -3.13
CA PHE A 156 9.95 -6.85 -3.64
C PHE A 156 9.89 -5.63 -4.56
N ALA A 157 10.93 -4.82 -4.60
CA ALA A 157 11.07 -3.77 -5.58
C ALA A 157 12.49 -3.71 -6.13
N PHE A 158 12.60 -3.59 -7.44
CA PHE A 158 13.85 -3.33 -8.13
C PHE A 158 13.93 -1.83 -8.42
N ILE A 159 15.04 -1.21 -8.00
CA ILE A 159 15.26 0.23 -8.16
C ILE A 159 16.44 0.41 -9.12
N VAL A 160 16.24 1.23 -10.15
CA VAL A 160 17.26 1.62 -11.13
C VAL A 160 17.18 3.12 -11.39
N GLY A 161 18.28 3.74 -11.80
CA GLY A 161 18.32 5.16 -12.11
C GLY A 161 19.74 5.71 -12.02
N ASP A 162 19.83 6.98 -11.65
CA ASP A 162 21.11 7.67 -11.49
C ASP A 162 21.87 7.24 -10.20
N PHE A 163 21.35 6.25 -9.48
CA PHE A 163 21.93 5.62 -8.29
C PHE A 163 22.23 4.13 -8.56
N PRO A 164 23.08 3.48 -7.76
CA PRO A 164 23.30 2.04 -7.87
C PRO A 164 21.99 1.27 -7.83
N SER A 165 21.84 0.32 -8.75
CA SER A 165 20.64 -0.57 -8.78
C SER A 165 20.57 -1.40 -7.51
N ASP A 166 19.39 -1.56 -6.97
CA ASP A 166 19.16 -2.30 -5.75
C ASP A 166 17.88 -3.15 -5.84
N LEU A 167 17.93 -4.36 -5.28
CA LEU A 167 16.75 -5.21 -5.08
C LEU A 167 16.38 -5.19 -3.61
N VAL A 168 15.17 -4.86 -3.35
CA VAL A 168 14.72 -4.48 -2.03
C VAL A 168 13.42 -5.20 -1.70
N PHE A 169 13.29 -5.62 -0.45
CA PHE A 169 12.12 -6.34 0.05
C PHE A 169 11.31 -5.48 1.01
N GLY A 170 9.96 -5.53 0.92
CA GLY A 170 9.02 -4.75 1.68
C GLY A 170 7.89 -5.52 2.36
N PHE A 171 7.49 -5.07 3.57
CA PHE A 171 6.34 -5.57 4.29
C PHE A 171 5.40 -4.43 4.67
N GLY A 172 4.34 -4.28 3.88
CA GLY A 172 3.26 -3.35 4.19
C GLY A 172 2.26 -3.96 5.15
N VAL A 173 1.76 -3.15 6.07
CA VAL A 173 0.62 -3.46 6.93
C VAL A 173 -0.37 -2.32 6.86
N GLY A 174 -1.66 -2.59 6.97
CA GLY A 174 -2.63 -1.52 6.97
C GLY A 174 -4.07 -1.99 7.18
N ALA A 175 -4.96 -1.02 7.12
CA ALA A 175 -6.40 -1.26 7.14
C ALA A 175 -7.14 -0.22 6.30
N ASP A 176 -8.11 -0.68 5.53
CA ASP A 176 -9.11 0.16 4.89
C ASP A 176 -10.39 0.16 5.74
N PHE A 177 -10.93 1.34 6.02
CA PHE A 177 -12.15 1.56 6.78
C PHE A 177 -13.24 2.07 5.85
N ARG A 178 -14.28 1.29 5.65
CA ARG A 178 -15.46 1.72 4.90
C ARG A 178 -16.32 2.63 5.77
N LEU A 179 -16.21 3.93 5.60
CA LEU A 179 -16.98 4.92 6.35
C LEU A 179 -18.41 5.08 5.79
N SER A 180 -18.56 4.91 4.47
CA SER A 180 -19.86 4.97 3.79
C SER A 180 -19.87 4.08 2.53
N ARG A 181 -20.97 4.14 1.76
CA ARG A 181 -21.07 3.41 0.48
C ARG A 181 -20.07 3.88 -0.57
N VAL A 182 -19.56 5.11 -0.44
CA VAL A 182 -18.74 5.79 -1.43
C VAL A 182 -17.43 6.35 -0.85
N LEU A 183 -17.19 6.24 0.44
CA LEU A 183 -16.00 6.81 1.09
C LEU A 183 -15.29 5.77 1.95
N ASP A 184 -14.00 5.61 1.70
CA ASP A 184 -13.08 4.84 2.53
C ASP A 184 -11.96 5.71 3.08
N ALA A 185 -11.62 5.51 4.35
CA ALA A 185 -10.36 5.95 4.92
C ALA A 185 -9.36 4.80 4.88
N ARG A 186 -8.07 5.13 4.72
CA ARG A 186 -6.96 4.17 4.66
C ARG A 186 -5.87 4.59 5.61
N ILE A 187 -5.30 3.61 6.29
CA ILE A 187 -4.06 3.77 7.04
C ILE A 187 -3.14 2.61 6.66
N SER A 188 -1.89 2.92 6.42
CA SER A 188 -0.89 1.89 6.17
C SER A 188 0.47 2.29 6.72
N GLY A 189 1.30 1.28 6.95
CA GLY A 189 2.69 1.43 7.31
C GLY A 189 3.54 0.46 6.54
N GLY A 190 4.76 0.88 6.25
CA GLY A 190 5.81 0.06 5.66
C GLY A 190 6.90 -0.20 6.68
N LEU A 191 7.32 -1.46 6.74
CA LEU A 191 8.45 -1.91 7.54
C LEU A 191 9.55 -2.37 6.59
N GLY A 192 10.82 -2.04 6.88
CA GLY A 192 11.96 -2.55 6.16
C GLY A 192 12.90 -1.52 5.56
N ASP A 193 13.40 -1.72 4.35
CA ASP A 193 14.40 -0.85 3.75
C ASP A 193 13.80 0.47 3.23
N ARG A 194 14.59 1.55 3.27
CA ARG A 194 14.22 2.84 2.66
C ARG A 194 14.15 2.73 1.13
N PRO A 195 13.28 3.50 0.47
CA PRO A 195 12.51 4.65 0.95
C PRO A 195 11.08 4.33 1.44
N LEU A 196 10.67 3.08 1.52
CA LEU A 196 9.29 2.63 1.66
C LEU A 196 8.82 2.40 3.09
N THR A 197 9.68 2.68 4.05
CA THR A 197 9.35 2.66 5.47
C THR A 197 8.70 3.96 5.92
N GLY A 198 7.74 3.84 6.84
CA GLY A 198 7.00 4.96 7.36
C GLY A 198 5.51 4.67 7.43
N VAL A 199 4.71 5.70 7.54
CA VAL A 199 3.26 5.59 7.65
C VAL A 199 2.56 6.44 6.61
N SER A 200 1.34 6.05 6.25
CA SER A 200 0.47 6.86 5.40
C SER A 200 -0.97 6.83 5.87
N ILE A 201 -1.68 7.91 5.55
CA ILE A 201 -3.11 8.05 5.74
C ILE A 201 -3.72 8.59 4.45
N GLY A 202 -4.87 8.08 4.07
CA GLY A 202 -5.55 8.52 2.85
C GLY A 202 -7.06 8.38 2.92
N GLY A 203 -7.70 8.98 1.95
CA GLY A 203 -9.13 8.85 1.71
C GLY A 203 -9.41 8.61 0.25
N VAL A 204 -10.34 7.73 -0.05
CA VAL A 204 -10.75 7.44 -1.42
C VAL A 204 -12.27 7.46 -1.56
N TRP A 205 -12.71 8.08 -2.64
CA TRP A 205 -14.07 8.01 -3.12
C TRP A 205 -14.20 6.84 -4.09
N VAL A 206 -15.23 6.03 -3.87
CA VAL A 206 -15.49 4.78 -4.59
C VAL A 206 -16.74 4.95 -5.45
N HIS A 207 -16.66 4.64 -6.73
CA HIS A 207 -17.72 4.86 -7.72
C HIS A 207 -17.88 3.70 -8.72
#